data_e4c997ae9255b3a7b4b200d4ba03645c
#
_entry.id   e4c997ae9255b3a7b4b200d4ba03645c
#
_cell.length_a   1.000
_cell.length_b   1.000
_cell.length_c   1.000
_cell.angle_alpha   90.00
_cell.angle_beta   90.00
_cell.angle_gamma   90.00
#
_symmetry.space_group_name_H-M   'P 1'
#
loop_
_entity.id
_entity.type
_entity.pdbx_description
1 polymer ?
#
loop_
_entity_poly.entity_id
_entity_poly.type
_entity_poly.pdbx_seq_one_letter_code
_entity_poly.pdbx_strand_id
1 'polypeptide(L)'
;MTTKVFAVTAASLLVIALAGAPTRAQDQKAPEPKGVKVKGLVTSLGGFSATVNAPLLVTGSTVELEPGGQTGREQFRVPTFVYVIEGVLTTNYQDGPIGIKGTQYHAAGQSFMDNGGWWHNHANGSDKPVKYLILHLGYPGRPDPVQKADKDD
;
A
#
# COMPACT_ATOMS: atom_id res chain seq x y z
N MET A 1 14.75 55.30 -80.98
CA MET A 1 13.89 54.11 -80.68
C MET A 1 14.77 53.10 -79.93
N THR A 2 14.64 53.03 -78.61
CA THR A 2 15.50 52.20 -77.77
C THR A 2 14.65 51.10 -77.12
N THR A 3 14.87 49.92 -77.55
CA THR A 3 14.15 48.74 -77.10
C THR A 3 14.80 48.23 -75.77
N LYS A 4 14.06 48.24 -74.66
CA LYS A 4 14.52 47.68 -73.40
C LYS A 4 14.15 46.18 -73.34
N VAL A 5 15.16 45.35 -73.18
CA VAL A 5 15.02 43.92 -72.94
C VAL A 5 14.91 43.70 -71.44
N PHE A 6 13.81 43.09 -71.00
CA PHE A 6 13.66 42.68 -69.62
C PHE A 6 14.20 41.24 -69.47
N ALA A 7 15.19 41.09 -68.63
CA ALA A 7 15.67 39.79 -68.20
C ALA A 7 14.80 39.27 -67.04
N VAL A 8 14.18 38.10 -67.25
CA VAL A 8 13.45 37.37 -66.23
C VAL A 8 14.40 36.40 -65.52
N THR A 9 14.74 36.69 -64.29
CA THR A 9 15.49 35.76 -63.44
C THR A 9 14.54 34.75 -62.79
N ALA A 10 14.66 33.47 -63.17
CA ALA A 10 13.97 32.36 -62.55
C ALA A 10 14.66 32.04 -61.22
N ALA A 11 13.94 32.23 -60.08
CA ALA A 11 14.39 31.81 -58.76
C ALA A 11 13.99 30.33 -58.57
N SER A 12 14.97 29.46 -58.56
CA SER A 12 14.75 28.03 -58.22
C SER A 12 14.61 27.88 -56.72
N LEU A 13 13.38 27.50 -56.24
CA LEU A 13 13.15 27.10 -54.87
C LEU A 13 13.71 25.68 -54.65
N LEU A 14 14.77 25.59 -53.88
CA LEU A 14 15.31 24.31 -53.40
C LEU A 14 14.51 23.89 -52.15
N VAL A 15 13.59 22.93 -52.32
CA VAL A 15 12.86 22.30 -51.20
C VAL A 15 13.78 21.24 -50.60
N ILE A 16 14.37 21.53 -49.42
CA ILE A 16 15.10 20.55 -48.64
C ILE A 16 14.07 19.75 -47.83
N ALA A 17 13.77 18.54 -48.30
CA ALA A 17 13.01 17.58 -47.53
C ALA A 17 13.90 17.04 -46.37
N LEU A 18 13.69 17.54 -45.15
CA LEU A 18 14.21 16.90 -43.95
C LEU A 18 13.48 15.56 -43.76
N ALA A 19 14.07 14.48 -44.30
CA ALA A 19 13.68 13.15 -43.90
C ALA A 19 14.07 12.95 -42.42
N GLY A 20 13.12 13.11 -41.51
CA GLY A 20 13.29 12.75 -40.13
C GLY A 20 13.55 11.24 -40.02
N ALA A 21 14.77 10.85 -39.74
CA ALA A 21 15.09 9.48 -39.41
C ALA A 21 14.27 9.07 -38.18
N PRO A 22 13.60 7.91 -38.18
CA PRO A 22 12.93 7.42 -36.98
C PRO A 22 14.01 7.25 -35.92
N THR A 23 13.92 8.07 -34.84
CA THR A 23 14.70 7.82 -33.63
C THR A 23 14.23 6.49 -33.09
N ARG A 24 14.99 5.43 -33.32
CA ARG A 24 14.85 4.18 -32.59
C ARG A 24 14.98 4.54 -31.13
N ALA A 25 13.87 4.36 -30.39
CA ALA A 25 13.93 4.32 -28.94
C ALA A 25 15.03 3.29 -28.61
N GLN A 26 16.11 3.76 -28.00
CA GLN A 26 17.11 2.84 -27.45
C GLN A 26 16.38 1.94 -26.49
N ASP A 27 16.39 0.63 -26.75
CA ASP A 27 16.02 -0.40 -25.79
C ASP A 27 16.94 -0.23 -24.58
N GLN A 28 16.53 0.66 -23.65
CA GLN A 28 17.20 0.75 -22.36
C GLN A 28 16.86 -0.55 -21.64
N LYS A 29 17.82 -1.47 -21.62
CA LYS A 29 17.74 -2.66 -20.80
C LYS A 29 17.30 -2.24 -19.39
N ALA A 30 16.20 -2.80 -18.90
CA ALA A 30 15.70 -2.50 -17.57
C ALA A 30 16.83 -2.70 -16.54
N PRO A 31 16.98 -1.79 -15.56
CA PRO A 31 18.03 -1.91 -14.58
C PRO A 31 17.92 -3.24 -13.82
N GLU A 32 19.01 -3.96 -13.72
CA GLU A 32 19.05 -5.23 -12.98
C GLU A 32 19.09 -4.94 -11.47
N PRO A 33 18.33 -5.71 -10.65
CA PRO A 33 18.35 -5.56 -9.20
C PRO A 33 19.76 -5.75 -8.66
N LYS A 34 20.23 -4.82 -7.82
CA LYS A 34 21.54 -4.90 -7.17
C LYS A 34 21.40 -4.59 -5.68
N GLY A 35 21.94 -5.44 -4.84
CA GLY A 35 21.92 -5.23 -3.38
C GLY A 35 20.55 -5.45 -2.73
N VAL A 36 19.59 -6.06 -3.44
CA VAL A 36 18.26 -6.36 -2.92
C VAL A 36 18.32 -7.57 -1.99
N LYS A 37 17.80 -7.42 -0.76
CA LYS A 37 17.55 -8.53 0.16
C LYS A 37 16.06 -8.62 0.39
N VAL A 38 15.48 -9.79 0.14
CA VAL A 38 14.06 -10.06 0.36
C VAL A 38 13.91 -10.95 1.59
N LYS A 39 13.06 -10.54 2.52
CA LYS A 39 12.66 -11.33 3.69
C LYS A 39 11.15 -11.49 3.66
N GLY A 40 10.65 -12.74 3.64
CA GLY A 40 9.24 -13.01 3.83
C GLY A 40 8.81 -12.59 5.24
N LEU A 41 7.73 -11.83 5.35
CA LEU A 41 7.22 -11.31 6.64
C LEU A 41 5.96 -12.05 7.09
N VAL A 42 5.11 -12.42 6.16
CA VAL A 42 3.83 -13.05 6.48
C VAL A 42 3.43 -14.03 5.39
N THR A 43 2.87 -15.14 5.81
CA THR A 43 2.13 -16.07 4.95
C THR A 43 0.80 -16.33 5.64
N SER A 44 -0.33 -16.12 4.96
CA SER A 44 -1.62 -16.49 5.53
C SER A 44 -1.73 -18.01 5.59
N LEU A 45 -2.11 -18.54 6.74
CA LEU A 45 -2.45 -19.95 6.89
C LEU A 45 -3.92 -20.12 6.48
N GLY A 46 -4.13 -20.63 5.28
CA GLY A 46 -5.45 -20.77 4.68
C GLY A 46 -5.81 -19.57 3.78
N GLY A 47 -6.47 -19.89 2.65
CA GLY A 47 -6.95 -18.86 1.74
C GLY A 47 -8.08 -18.07 2.38
N PHE A 48 -8.01 -16.74 2.33
CA PHE A 48 -9.21 -15.94 2.45
C PHE A 48 -9.77 -15.71 1.04
N SER A 49 -11.06 -16.02 0.85
CA SER A 49 -11.75 -15.63 -0.37
C SER A 49 -12.24 -14.19 -0.19
N ALA A 50 -11.63 -13.25 -0.87
CA ALA A 50 -12.18 -11.92 -0.99
C ALA A 50 -12.68 -11.75 -2.43
N THR A 51 -13.98 -11.50 -2.61
CA THR A 51 -14.46 -10.93 -3.86
C THR A 51 -14.02 -9.47 -3.89
N VAL A 52 -12.94 -9.18 -4.59
CA VAL A 52 -12.46 -7.82 -4.76
C VAL A 52 -13.28 -7.17 -5.87
N ASN A 53 -14.27 -6.38 -5.50
CA ASN A 53 -14.89 -5.44 -6.42
C ASN A 53 -13.93 -4.25 -6.56
N ALA A 54 -13.30 -4.11 -7.72
CA ALA A 54 -12.47 -2.93 -8.00
C ALA A 54 -13.33 -1.65 -8.02
N PRO A 55 -12.78 -0.51 -7.55
CA PRO A 55 -11.42 -0.29 -7.09
C PRO A 55 -11.18 -0.74 -5.64
N LEU A 56 -9.99 -1.28 -5.38
CA LEU A 56 -9.52 -1.56 -4.03
C LEU A 56 -9.05 -0.25 -3.39
N LEU A 57 -9.52 0.05 -2.18
CA LEU A 57 -9.01 1.14 -1.36
C LEU A 57 -8.10 0.57 -0.28
N VAL A 58 -6.84 0.98 -0.28
CA VAL A 58 -5.90 0.66 0.78
C VAL A 58 -5.70 1.91 1.63
N THR A 59 -6.05 1.83 2.91
CA THR A 59 -5.77 2.91 3.88
C THR A 59 -4.73 2.43 4.87
N GLY A 60 -3.76 3.28 5.18
CA GLY A 60 -2.67 2.95 6.09
C GLY A 60 -2.40 4.04 7.10
N SER A 61 -2.03 3.63 8.31
CA SER A 61 -1.57 4.52 9.37
C SER A 61 -0.53 3.85 10.25
N THR A 62 0.24 4.65 10.95
CA THR A 62 1.05 4.18 12.07
C THR A 62 0.32 4.48 13.37
N VAL A 63 0.34 3.50 14.27
CA VAL A 63 -0.22 3.63 15.63
C VAL A 63 0.94 3.51 16.62
N GLU A 64 0.92 4.35 17.64
CA GLU A 64 1.86 4.30 18.75
C GLU A 64 1.09 4.17 20.05
N LEU A 65 1.46 3.18 20.87
CA LEU A 65 0.89 2.94 22.19
C LEU A 65 1.97 3.17 23.23
N GLU A 66 1.75 4.14 24.08
CA GLU A 66 2.58 4.36 25.27
C GLU A 66 2.53 3.14 26.21
N PRO A 67 3.44 3.00 27.17
CA PRO A 67 3.37 1.98 28.19
C PRO A 67 1.97 1.93 28.88
N GLY A 68 1.36 0.76 28.88
CA GLY A 68 -0.01 0.57 29.40
C GLY A 68 -1.13 1.06 28.47
N GLY A 69 -0.80 1.62 27.30
CA GLY A 69 -1.77 2.09 26.31
C GLY A 69 -2.53 0.95 25.64
N GLN A 70 -3.74 1.22 25.17
CA GLN A 70 -4.56 0.27 24.42
C GLN A 70 -5.55 0.97 23.49
N THR A 71 -5.99 0.27 22.45
CA THR A 71 -6.94 0.81 21.46
C THR A 71 -8.40 0.83 21.96
N GLY A 72 -8.70 0.12 23.04
CA GLY A 72 -10.07 -0.22 23.42
C GLY A 72 -10.59 -1.41 22.57
N ARG A 73 -11.79 -1.87 22.90
CA ARG A 73 -12.45 -2.98 22.18
C ARG A 73 -12.85 -2.54 20.80
N GLU A 74 -12.37 -3.24 19.78
CA GLU A 74 -12.60 -2.90 18.38
C GLU A 74 -12.71 -4.16 17.52
N GLN A 75 -13.24 -3.98 16.30
CA GLN A 75 -13.38 -5.02 15.31
C GLN A 75 -13.00 -4.44 13.95
N PHE A 76 -12.16 -5.13 13.19
CA PHE A 76 -11.93 -4.76 11.80
C PHE A 76 -13.08 -5.27 10.93
N ARG A 77 -13.56 -4.44 10.03
CA ARG A 77 -14.63 -4.77 9.08
C ARG A 77 -14.11 -5.22 7.73
N VAL A 78 -12.81 -5.15 7.54
CA VAL A 78 -12.10 -5.50 6.30
C VAL A 78 -10.81 -6.24 6.67
N PRO A 79 -10.26 -7.05 5.76
CA PRO A 79 -8.94 -7.64 5.95
C PRO A 79 -7.91 -6.56 6.27
N THR A 80 -7.16 -6.77 7.32
CA THR A 80 -6.22 -5.80 7.86
C THR A 80 -4.86 -6.43 8.07
N PHE A 81 -3.83 -5.81 7.48
CA PHE A 81 -2.44 -6.19 7.70
C PHE A 81 -1.84 -5.33 8.80
N VAL A 82 -1.15 -5.97 9.74
CA VAL A 82 -0.43 -5.29 10.82
C VAL A 82 1.05 -5.69 10.78
N TYR A 83 1.94 -4.71 10.90
CA TYR A 83 3.38 -4.91 10.99
C TYR A 83 3.95 -4.14 12.18
N VAL A 84 4.58 -4.84 13.11
CA VAL A 84 5.19 -4.23 14.30
C VAL A 84 6.55 -3.63 13.94
N ILE A 85 6.66 -2.32 14.10
CA ILE A 85 7.87 -1.55 13.81
C ILE A 85 8.80 -1.58 15.02
N GLU A 86 8.24 -1.39 16.24
CA GLU A 86 8.99 -1.29 17.49
C GLU A 86 8.18 -1.89 18.65
N GLY A 87 8.88 -2.48 19.60
CA GLY A 87 8.31 -3.05 20.83
C GLY A 87 7.66 -4.42 20.62
N VAL A 88 6.73 -4.75 21.51
CA VAL A 88 5.93 -5.99 21.49
C VAL A 88 4.46 -5.62 21.58
N LEU A 89 3.75 -5.78 20.46
CA LEU A 89 2.31 -5.56 20.40
C LEU A 89 1.59 -6.77 20.99
N THR A 90 0.69 -6.53 21.92
CA THR A 90 -0.25 -7.52 22.46
C THR A 90 -1.59 -7.37 21.76
N THR A 91 -2.12 -8.44 21.17
CA THR A 91 -3.48 -8.49 20.63
C THR A 91 -4.31 -9.45 21.45
N ASN A 92 -5.42 -8.99 22.02
CA ASN A 92 -6.34 -9.81 22.79
C ASN A 92 -7.62 -10.02 21.98
N TYR A 93 -7.79 -11.20 21.40
CA TYR A 93 -9.01 -11.60 20.70
C TYR A 93 -10.03 -12.16 21.68
N GLN A 94 -11.21 -11.53 21.74
CA GLN A 94 -12.30 -11.91 22.63
C GLN A 94 -13.16 -13.00 22.01
N ASP A 95 -13.22 -13.07 20.69
CA ASP A 95 -13.91 -14.07 19.90
C ASP A 95 -13.05 -14.52 18.70
N GLY A 96 -13.61 -15.31 17.83
CA GLY A 96 -12.91 -15.87 16.68
C GLY A 96 -12.75 -17.41 16.75
N PRO A 97 -12.22 -18.03 15.69
CA PRO A 97 -12.03 -19.48 15.64
C PRO A 97 -10.95 -19.94 16.60
N ILE A 98 -10.94 -21.27 16.83
CA ILE A 98 -9.91 -21.94 17.63
C ILE A 98 -8.51 -21.57 17.07
N GLY A 99 -7.61 -21.16 17.95
CA GLY A 99 -6.25 -20.71 17.60
C GLY A 99 -6.11 -19.20 17.33
N ILE A 100 -7.22 -18.49 17.19
CA ILE A 100 -7.22 -17.02 17.12
C ILE A 100 -7.60 -16.43 18.47
N LYS A 101 -8.72 -16.89 19.07
CA LYS A 101 -9.19 -16.39 20.35
C LYS A 101 -8.11 -16.49 21.45
N GLY A 102 -7.93 -15.40 22.20
CA GLY A 102 -6.97 -15.30 23.28
C GLY A 102 -5.92 -14.22 23.03
N THR A 103 -4.86 -14.26 23.82
CA THR A 103 -3.79 -13.28 23.76
C THR A 103 -2.67 -13.76 22.85
N GLN A 104 -2.26 -12.89 21.95
CA GLN A 104 -1.12 -13.08 21.03
C GLN A 104 -0.11 -11.95 21.22
N TYR A 105 1.16 -12.26 21.02
CA TYR A 105 2.27 -11.31 21.13
C TYR A 105 3.03 -11.25 19.82
N HIS A 106 3.26 -10.04 19.33
CA HIS A 106 3.96 -9.78 18.09
C HIS A 106 5.12 -8.82 18.34
N ALA A 107 6.34 -9.31 18.22
CA ALA A 107 7.55 -8.51 18.40
C ALA A 107 7.86 -7.65 17.17
N ALA A 108 8.73 -6.66 17.34
CA ALA A 108 9.24 -5.85 16.23
C ALA A 108 9.77 -6.72 15.08
N GLY A 109 9.38 -6.37 13.85
CA GLY A 109 9.68 -7.13 12.63
C GLY A 109 8.72 -8.28 12.34
N GLN A 110 7.74 -8.55 13.20
CA GLN A 110 6.68 -9.52 12.94
C GLN A 110 5.45 -8.85 12.33
N SER A 111 4.65 -9.62 11.61
CA SER A 111 3.41 -9.17 11.02
C SER A 111 2.35 -10.27 11.07
N PHE A 112 1.09 -9.86 10.98
CA PHE A 112 -0.04 -10.76 10.89
C PHE A 112 -1.15 -10.16 10.03
N MET A 113 -2.07 -11.02 9.58
CA MET A 113 -3.31 -10.62 8.92
C MET A 113 -4.47 -10.89 9.86
N ASP A 114 -5.29 -9.87 10.08
CA ASP A 114 -6.62 -10.03 10.65
C ASP A 114 -7.64 -10.02 9.50
N ASN A 115 -8.40 -11.10 9.36
CA ASN A 115 -9.39 -11.21 8.29
C ASN A 115 -10.66 -10.41 8.54
N GLY A 116 -10.73 -9.76 9.70
CA GLY A 116 -11.88 -8.98 10.15
C GLY A 116 -12.99 -9.81 10.78
N GLY A 117 -13.91 -9.13 11.44
CA GLY A 117 -15.09 -9.74 12.04
C GLY A 117 -14.92 -10.21 13.49
N TRP A 118 -13.75 -10.06 14.09
CA TRP A 118 -13.50 -10.50 15.46
C TRP A 118 -13.22 -9.34 16.38
N TRP A 119 -13.87 -9.35 17.56
CA TRP A 119 -13.63 -8.36 18.59
C TRP A 119 -12.28 -8.59 19.26
N HIS A 120 -11.49 -7.55 19.32
CA HIS A 120 -10.16 -7.56 19.91
C HIS A 120 -9.80 -6.19 20.47
N ASN A 121 -8.67 -6.11 21.13
CA ASN A 121 -7.95 -4.86 21.39
C ASN A 121 -6.46 -5.07 21.20
N HIS A 122 -5.79 -4.02 20.75
CA HIS A 122 -4.34 -3.92 20.78
C HIS A 122 -3.92 -3.24 22.08
N ALA A 123 -2.85 -3.74 22.69
CA ALA A 123 -2.34 -3.22 23.96
C ALA A 123 -0.82 -3.22 23.99
N ASN A 124 -0.28 -2.36 24.82
CA ASN A 124 1.12 -2.32 25.17
C ASN A 124 1.28 -2.67 26.66
N GLY A 125 1.63 -3.92 26.95
CA GLY A 125 1.93 -4.40 28.30
C GLY A 125 3.38 -4.20 28.75
N SER A 126 4.21 -3.52 27.94
CA SER A 126 5.63 -3.28 28.24
C SER A 126 5.87 -1.90 28.84
N ASP A 127 7.11 -1.65 29.28
CA ASP A 127 7.60 -0.39 29.82
C ASP A 127 8.14 0.59 28.76
N LYS A 128 8.07 0.21 27.46
CA LYS A 128 8.51 1.01 26.32
C LYS A 128 7.38 1.19 25.33
N PRO A 129 7.39 2.26 24.53
CA PRO A 129 6.40 2.44 23.47
C PRO A 129 6.37 1.28 22.48
N VAL A 130 5.18 1.00 21.95
CA VAL A 130 4.97 0.07 20.85
C VAL A 130 4.49 0.85 19.64
N LYS A 131 5.13 0.64 18.50
CA LYS A 131 4.77 1.26 17.23
C LYS A 131 4.50 0.21 16.18
N TYR A 132 3.38 0.35 15.46
CA TYR A 132 3.03 -0.56 14.38
C TYR A 132 2.37 0.16 13.21
N LEU A 133 2.55 -0.41 12.01
CA LEU A 133 1.84 -0.04 10.79
C LEU A 133 0.57 -0.89 10.70
N ILE A 134 -0.52 -0.25 10.34
CA ILE A 134 -1.79 -0.92 10.04
C ILE A 134 -2.25 -0.54 8.62
N LEU A 135 -2.64 -1.53 7.82
CA LEU A 135 -3.16 -1.35 6.47
C LEU A 135 -4.51 -2.06 6.35
N HIS A 136 -5.56 -1.29 6.09
CA HIS A 136 -6.89 -1.80 5.84
C HIS A 136 -7.13 -1.97 4.33
N LEU A 137 -7.57 -3.15 3.92
CA LEU A 137 -7.84 -3.51 2.53
C LEU A 137 -9.35 -3.46 2.28
N GLY A 138 -9.86 -2.29 1.96
CA GLY A 138 -11.28 -2.03 1.77
C GLY A 138 -11.64 -1.66 0.33
N TYR A 139 -12.79 -1.01 0.16
CA TYR A 139 -13.25 -0.45 -1.09
C TYR A 139 -13.97 0.88 -0.86
N PRO A 140 -13.99 1.78 -1.87
CA PRO A 140 -14.66 3.08 -1.74
C PRO A 140 -16.13 2.94 -1.36
N GLY A 141 -16.60 3.84 -0.47
CA GLY A 141 -17.99 3.85 -0.02
C GLY A 141 -18.32 2.88 1.12
N ARG A 142 -17.35 2.07 1.58
CA ARG A 142 -17.51 1.35 2.85
C ARG A 142 -17.40 2.30 4.02
N PRO A 143 -18.22 2.07 5.08
CA PRO A 143 -18.01 2.75 6.35
C PRO A 143 -16.62 2.43 6.91
N ASP A 144 -16.23 3.19 7.93
CA ASP A 144 -14.96 3.04 8.65
C ASP A 144 -14.51 1.57 8.74
N PRO A 145 -13.28 1.25 8.32
CA PRO A 145 -12.73 -0.11 8.42
C PRO A 145 -12.67 -0.63 9.85
N VAL A 146 -12.74 0.24 10.86
CA VAL A 146 -12.70 -0.09 12.28
C VAL A 146 -14.03 0.23 12.93
N GLN A 147 -14.64 -0.77 13.56
CA GLN A 147 -15.77 -0.59 14.45
C GLN A 147 -15.27 -0.58 15.88
N LYS A 148 -15.61 0.46 16.63
CA LYS A 148 -15.40 0.51 18.10
C LYS A 148 -16.63 -0.03 18.81
N ALA A 149 -16.44 -0.67 19.95
CA ALA A 149 -17.53 -1.00 20.84
C ALA A 149 -18.13 0.28 21.44
N ASP A 150 -19.42 0.28 21.67
CA ASP A 150 -20.06 1.35 22.41
C ASP A 150 -19.53 1.38 23.86
N LYS A 151 -19.59 2.56 24.49
CA LYS A 151 -19.04 2.74 25.84
C LYS A 151 -19.77 1.95 26.92
N ASP A 152 -20.95 1.42 26.58
CA ASP A 152 -21.85 0.73 27.48
C ASP A 152 -21.87 -0.80 27.26
N ASP A 153 -21.01 -1.32 26.35
CA ASP A 153 -20.75 -2.76 26.10
C ASP A 153 -19.51 -3.27 26.91
#